data_a96d107ef448074e51ee266da93bd3aa
#
_entry.id   a96d107ef448074e51ee266da93bd3aa
#
_cell.length_a   1.000
_cell.length_b   1.000
_cell.length_c   1.000
_cell.angle_alpha   90.00
_cell.angle_beta   90.00
_cell.angle_gamma   90.00
#
_symmetry.space_group_name_H-M   'P 1'
#
loop_
_entity.id
_entity.type
_entity.pdbx_description
1 polymer ?
#
loop_
_entity_poly.entity_id
_entity_poly.type
_entity_poly.pdbx_seq_one_letter_code
_entity_poly.pdbx_strand_id
1 'polypeptide(L)'
;MAKFLSTTGTNYHLEELIKSASDRLILISPFLKLNDRMKELLADKNRLKIDVRIVYGKSELQPQEIEWLRGLTYIRTSFCKNLHAKCYMNEEMCIITSLNLY
;
A
#
# COMPACT_ATOMS: atom_id res chain seq x y z
N MET A 1 -14.29 -6.49 -5.40
CA MET A 1 -15.06 -6.87 -4.21
C MET A 1 -14.42 -6.25 -2.95
N ALA A 2 -15.24 -5.69 -2.10
CA ALA A 2 -14.76 -5.07 -0.86
C ALA A 2 -14.92 -6.04 0.31
N LYS A 3 -13.97 -6.02 1.23
CA LYS A 3 -13.99 -6.86 2.42
C LYS A 3 -13.55 -6.08 3.64
N PHE A 4 -14.16 -6.40 4.78
CA PHE A 4 -13.71 -5.90 6.07
C PHE A 4 -13.04 -7.05 6.81
N LEU A 5 -11.84 -6.80 7.30
CA LEU A 5 -10.99 -7.87 7.83
C LEU A 5 -10.39 -7.48 9.18
N SER A 6 -10.09 -8.49 10.00
CA SER A 6 -9.27 -8.28 11.19
C SER A 6 -7.85 -7.93 10.78
N THR A 7 -7.04 -7.47 11.73
CA THR A 7 -5.66 -7.08 11.44
C THR A 7 -4.86 -8.22 10.80
N THR A 8 -4.98 -9.43 11.36
CA THR A 8 -4.26 -10.59 10.81
C THR A 8 -4.74 -10.92 9.41
N GLY A 9 -6.06 -10.97 9.23
CA GLY A 9 -6.64 -11.24 7.93
C GLY A 9 -6.28 -10.17 6.90
N THR A 10 -6.18 -8.92 7.36
CA THR A 10 -5.81 -7.82 6.48
C THR A 10 -4.41 -8.02 5.92
N ASN A 11 -3.45 -8.42 6.75
CA ASN A 11 -2.09 -8.63 6.29
C ASN A 11 -2.01 -9.71 5.21
N TYR A 12 -2.69 -10.82 5.42
CA TYR A 12 -2.72 -11.90 4.44
C TYR A 12 -3.34 -11.43 3.11
N HIS A 13 -4.50 -10.82 3.21
CA HIS A 13 -5.23 -10.40 2.00
C HIS A 13 -4.56 -9.23 1.31
N LEU A 14 -3.86 -8.37 2.06
CA LEU A 14 -3.10 -7.29 1.47
C LEU A 14 -1.98 -7.85 0.58
N GLU A 15 -1.25 -8.86 1.08
CA GLU A 15 -0.22 -9.49 0.26
C GLU A 15 -0.81 -10.10 -1.01
N GLU A 16 -1.95 -10.79 -0.87
CA GLU A 16 -2.60 -11.39 -2.04
C GLU A 16 -3.07 -10.33 -3.03
N LEU A 17 -3.58 -9.22 -2.52
CA LEU A 17 -4.04 -8.11 -3.38
C LEU A 17 -2.86 -7.52 -4.15
N ILE A 18 -1.73 -7.35 -3.49
CA ILE A 18 -0.54 -6.83 -4.16
C ILE A 18 -0.04 -7.82 -5.21
N LYS A 19 0.05 -9.10 -4.84
CA LYS A 19 0.52 -10.14 -5.75
C LYS A 19 -0.35 -10.23 -7.00
N SER A 20 -1.65 -10.11 -6.84
CA SER A 20 -2.58 -10.27 -7.96
C SER A 20 -2.74 -9.03 -8.82
N ALA A 21 -2.16 -7.90 -8.40
CA ALA A 21 -2.23 -6.69 -9.21
C ALA A 21 -1.44 -6.89 -10.50
N SER A 22 -2.11 -6.66 -11.64
CA SER A 22 -1.49 -6.80 -12.94
C SER A 22 -1.56 -5.52 -13.76
N ASP A 23 -2.34 -4.55 -13.33
CA ASP A 23 -2.55 -3.32 -14.07
C ASP A 23 -2.24 -2.10 -13.19
N ARG A 24 -2.83 -2.07 -12.01
CA ARG A 24 -2.62 -0.95 -11.09
C ARG A 24 -2.80 -1.39 -9.65
N LEU A 25 -2.20 -0.63 -8.75
CA LEU A 25 -2.26 -0.89 -7.32
C LEU A 25 -2.33 0.45 -6.60
N ILE A 26 -3.27 0.60 -5.69
CA ILE A 26 -3.43 1.81 -4.89
C ILE A 26 -3.45 1.43 -3.44
N LEU A 27 -2.53 2.01 -2.67
CA LEU A 27 -2.39 1.75 -1.24
C LEU A 27 -2.60 3.06 -0.49
N ILE A 28 -3.64 3.14 0.30
CA ILE A 28 -3.98 4.33 1.08
C ILE A 28 -3.95 3.97 2.55
N SER A 29 -3.10 4.63 3.32
CA SER A 29 -3.01 4.38 4.75
C SER A 29 -2.42 5.58 5.46
N PRO A 30 -3.02 5.99 6.61
CA PRO A 30 -2.42 7.08 7.40
C PRO A 30 -1.03 6.71 7.89
N PHE A 31 -0.84 5.45 8.26
CA PHE A 31 0.44 4.94 8.73
C PHE A 31 0.87 3.81 7.81
N LEU A 32 1.85 4.07 6.99
CA LEU A 32 2.36 3.07 6.08
C LEU A 32 3.71 2.59 6.58
N LYS A 33 3.77 1.33 6.98
CA LYS A 33 5.01 0.69 7.38
C LYS A 33 5.43 -0.29 6.32
N LEU A 34 6.64 -0.16 5.86
CA LEU A 34 7.18 -1.03 4.83
C LEU A 34 8.15 -2.02 5.45
N ASN A 35 7.65 -3.22 5.74
CA ASN A 35 8.53 -4.30 6.16
C ASN A 35 9.20 -4.90 4.93
N ASP A 36 10.13 -5.84 5.15
CA ASP A 36 10.89 -6.43 4.05
C ASP A 36 9.99 -7.13 3.04
N ARG A 37 8.94 -7.79 3.52
CA ARG A 37 8.01 -8.49 2.63
C ARG A 37 7.27 -7.52 1.71
N MET A 38 6.81 -6.41 2.27
CA MET A 38 6.14 -5.39 1.47
C MET A 38 7.07 -4.80 0.43
N LYS A 39 8.33 -4.56 0.82
CA LYS A 39 9.32 -4.04 -0.11
C LYS A 39 9.56 -4.99 -1.26
N GLU A 40 9.64 -6.30 -0.98
CA GLU A 40 9.79 -7.31 -2.03
C GLU A 40 8.63 -7.24 -3.02
N LEU A 41 7.41 -7.20 -2.49
CA LEU A 41 6.22 -7.19 -3.33
C LEU A 41 6.15 -5.93 -4.19
N LEU A 42 6.46 -4.78 -3.60
CA LEU A 42 6.43 -3.52 -4.33
C LEU A 42 7.54 -3.45 -5.38
N ALA A 43 8.72 -3.93 -5.04
CA ALA A 43 9.83 -3.96 -6.00
C ALA A 43 9.48 -4.86 -7.19
N ASP A 44 8.81 -5.96 -6.93
CA ASP A 44 8.35 -6.87 -7.98
C ASP A 44 7.38 -6.17 -8.93
N LYS A 45 6.41 -5.43 -8.37
CA LYS A 45 5.45 -4.71 -9.19
C LYS A 45 6.11 -3.60 -9.99
N ASN A 46 7.09 -2.93 -9.40
CA ASN A 46 7.86 -1.92 -10.11
C ASN A 46 8.61 -2.54 -11.30
N ARG A 47 9.20 -3.70 -11.10
CA ARG A 47 9.93 -4.41 -12.16
C ARG A 47 8.99 -4.78 -13.31
N LEU A 48 7.74 -5.10 -12.98
CA LEU A 48 6.73 -5.44 -13.97
C LEU A 48 6.04 -4.20 -14.58
N LYS A 49 6.48 -3.01 -14.20
CA LYS A 49 5.97 -1.74 -14.72
C LYS A 49 4.51 -1.51 -14.42
N ILE A 50 4.06 -1.99 -13.28
CA ILE A 50 2.68 -1.81 -12.83
C ILE A 50 2.57 -0.45 -12.14
N ASP A 51 1.53 0.30 -12.46
CA ASP A 51 1.30 1.62 -11.88
C ASP A 51 0.90 1.45 -10.41
N VAL A 52 1.75 1.91 -9.50
CA VAL A 52 1.51 1.83 -8.08
C VAL A 52 1.41 3.23 -7.51
N ARG A 53 0.37 3.47 -6.74
CA ARG A 53 0.18 4.75 -6.05
C ARG A 53 0.03 4.49 -4.57
N ILE A 54 0.80 5.23 -3.80
CA ILE A 54 0.79 5.10 -2.34
C ILE A 54 0.43 6.46 -1.75
N VAL A 55 -0.64 6.51 -0.96
CA VAL A 55 -1.06 7.73 -0.27
C VAL A 55 -0.91 7.51 1.22
N TYR A 56 -0.16 8.37 1.89
CA TYR A 56 0.05 8.29 3.32
C TYR A 56 -0.32 9.62 3.98
N GLY A 57 -0.73 9.56 5.26
CA GLY A 57 -1.26 10.73 5.93
C GLY A 57 -0.51 11.16 7.16
N LYS A 58 0.50 10.44 7.56
CA LYS A 58 1.32 10.78 8.71
C LYS A 58 2.79 10.65 8.32
N SER A 59 3.63 11.39 9.02
CA SER A 59 5.06 11.36 8.74
C SER A 59 5.73 10.15 9.37
N GLU A 60 5.06 9.02 9.32
CA GLU A 60 5.60 7.78 9.88
C GLU A 60 6.59 7.10 8.95
N LEU A 61 6.60 7.49 7.69
CA LEU A 61 7.61 6.97 6.79
C LEU A 61 8.97 7.54 7.18
N GLN A 62 9.90 6.65 7.46
CA GLN A 62 11.27 7.04 7.75
C GLN A 62 11.90 7.63 6.50
N PRO A 63 12.88 8.55 6.63
CA PRO A 63 13.57 9.07 5.45
C PRO A 63 14.13 7.97 4.56
N GLN A 64 14.58 6.87 5.15
CA GLN A 64 15.11 5.74 4.40
C GLN A 64 14.04 5.08 3.53
N GLU A 65 12.83 4.99 4.05
CA GLU A 65 11.71 4.40 3.31
C GLU A 65 11.30 5.30 2.15
N ILE A 66 11.29 6.60 2.37
CA ILE A 66 10.97 7.56 1.32
C ILE A 66 12.01 7.49 0.20
N GLU A 67 13.28 7.44 0.58
CA GLU A 67 14.37 7.31 -0.40
C GLU A 67 14.25 6.02 -1.20
N TRP A 68 13.93 4.94 -0.51
CA TRP A 68 13.75 3.65 -1.18
C TRP A 68 12.63 3.71 -2.20
N LEU A 69 11.50 4.29 -1.82
CA LEU A 69 10.36 4.41 -2.71
C LEU A 69 10.65 5.30 -3.93
N ARG A 70 11.42 6.36 -3.72
CA ARG A 70 11.79 7.26 -4.82
C ARG A 70 12.63 6.58 -5.87
N GLY A 71 13.33 5.52 -5.51
CA GLY A 71 14.12 4.75 -6.45
C GLY A 71 13.29 3.86 -7.37
N LEU A 72 11.98 3.76 -7.12
CA LEU A 72 11.10 2.90 -7.89
C LEU A 72 10.27 3.75 -8.87
N THR A 73 10.61 3.67 -10.14
CA THR A 73 10.06 4.55 -11.17
C THR A 73 8.54 4.49 -11.30
N TYR A 74 7.97 3.32 -11.13
CA TYR A 74 6.53 3.13 -11.32
C TYR A 74 5.71 3.29 -10.05
N ILE A 75 6.35 3.62 -8.94
CA ILE A 75 5.66 3.86 -7.69
C ILE A 75 5.66 5.36 -7.41
N ARG A 76 4.46 5.91 -7.25
CA ARG A 76 4.28 7.32 -6.92
C ARG A 76 3.72 7.43 -5.53
N THR A 77 4.25 8.34 -4.75
CA THR A 77 3.80 8.57 -3.39
C THR A 77 3.17 9.96 -3.28
N SER A 78 2.17 10.06 -2.41
CA SER A 78 1.50 11.33 -2.12
C SER A 78 1.24 11.42 -0.63
N PHE A 79 1.34 12.62 -0.10
CA PHE A 79 1.01 12.89 1.29
C PHE A 79 -0.35 13.55 1.34
N CYS A 80 -1.24 13.05 2.19
CA CYS A 80 -2.56 13.61 2.38
C CYS A 80 -2.75 13.92 3.86
N LYS A 81 -2.65 15.18 4.23
CA LYS A 81 -2.83 15.61 5.60
C LYS A 81 -4.23 15.25 6.08
N ASN A 82 -4.32 14.79 7.32
CA ASN A 82 -5.59 14.40 7.94
C ASN A 82 -6.25 13.18 7.30
N LEU A 83 -5.44 12.34 6.68
CA LEU A 83 -5.94 11.08 6.14
C LEU A 83 -6.28 10.14 7.28
N HIS A 84 -7.48 9.57 7.25
CA HIS A 84 -7.93 8.60 8.26
C HIS A 84 -8.33 7.26 7.67
N ALA A 85 -8.40 7.17 6.36
CA ALA A 85 -8.86 5.96 5.70
C ALA A 85 -7.73 4.98 5.45
N LYS A 86 -8.06 3.69 5.52
CA LYS A 86 -7.18 2.61 5.07
C LYS A 86 -7.91 1.88 3.98
N CYS A 87 -7.40 1.98 2.78
CA CYS A 87 -8.02 1.34 1.63
C CYS A 87 -6.94 0.85 0.68
N TYR A 88 -7.02 -0.41 0.30
CA TYR A 88 -6.05 -1.02 -0.60
C TYR A 88 -6.82 -1.62 -1.77
N MET A 89 -6.39 -1.32 -2.98
CA MET A 89 -7.13 -1.80 -4.14
C MET A 89 -6.21 -2.07 -5.33
N ASN A 90 -6.62 -3.03 -6.13
CA ASN A 90 -6.06 -3.22 -7.45
C ASN A 90 -7.21 -3.17 -8.46
N GLU A 91 -6.96 -3.56 -9.71
CA GLU A 91 -7.97 -3.46 -10.75
C GLU A 91 -9.20 -4.34 -10.50
N GLU A 92 -9.11 -5.33 -9.60
CA GLU A 92 -10.19 -6.27 -9.35
C GLU A 92 -10.70 -6.29 -7.91
N MET A 93 -9.87 -5.90 -6.95
CA MET A 93 -10.17 -6.06 -5.53
C MET A 93 -10.03 -4.77 -4.77
N CYS A 94 -10.81 -4.65 -3.69
CA CYS A 94 -10.69 -3.54 -2.76
C CYS A 94 -10.79 -4.08 -1.34
N ILE A 95 -9.85 -3.71 -0.49
CA ILE A 95 -9.86 -4.05 0.93
C ILE A 95 -9.99 -2.77 1.72
N ILE A 96 -11.04 -2.71 2.54
CA ILE A 96 -11.26 -1.57 3.43
C ILE A 96 -11.13 -2.08 4.85
N THR A 97 -10.26 -1.45 5.64
CA THR A 97 -10.04 -1.87 7.03
C THR A 97 -10.59 -0.83 7.97
N SER A 98 -10.79 -1.25 9.22
CA SER A 98 -11.21 -0.32 10.25
C SER A 98 -10.17 0.78 10.42
N LEU A 99 -10.63 1.99 10.60
CA LEU A 99 -9.76 3.15 10.61
C LEU A 99 -9.07 3.38 11.95
N ASN A 100 -9.62 2.85 13.00
CA ASN A 100 -9.17 3.19 14.34
C ASN A 100 -8.57 1.99 15.06
N LEU A 101 -7.70 1.29 14.38
CA LEU A 101 -7.08 0.10 14.91
C LEU A 101 -5.81 0.41 15.68
N TYR A 102 -5.65 1.64 16.08
CA TYR A 102 -4.50 2.02 16.89
C TYR A 102 -4.77 3.31 17.61
#